data_9c614e8092f4d8e99faf55f5f71aceed
#
_entry.id   9c614e8092f4d8e99faf55f5f71aceed
#
_cell.length_a   1.000
_cell.length_b   1.000
_cell.length_c   1.000
_cell.angle_alpha   90.00
_cell.angle_beta   90.00
_cell.angle_gamma   90.00
#
_symmetry.space_group_name_H-M   'P 1'
#
loop_
_entity.id
_entity.type
_entity.pdbx_description
1 polymer ?
#
loop_
_entity_poly.entity_id
_entity_poly.type
_entity_poly.pdbx_seq_one_letter_code
_entity_poly.pdbx_strand_id
1 'polypeptide(L)'
;HKNEELSLENFKSRILGTHQRERMIIPIYQNHNDKIDELVGNGYAYGTLERFKISLKHLQEFILWKYNVADISINKIDYAFVTEFEFYLRSVKKCNNNTAVKYVRNFRKIIKICLDNDWLDKNPCSRYEGKMKEVERDFLTEEELNRIYNKRFSSERLNLVKDIFIFSCYTGLAY
;
A
#
# COMPACT_ATOMS: atom_id res chain seq x y z
N HIS A 1 -15.78 13.92 26.22
CA HIS A 1 -17.17 13.44 26.02
C HIS A 1 -17.51 13.67 24.56
N LYS A 2 -17.43 12.64 23.73
CA LYS A 2 -17.89 12.68 22.34
C LYS A 2 -19.40 12.41 22.36
N ASN A 3 -20.19 13.29 21.74
CA ASN A 3 -21.60 13.06 21.42
C ASN A 3 -21.68 11.89 20.43
N GLU A 4 -21.90 10.68 20.95
CA GLU A 4 -22.38 9.56 20.15
C GLU A 4 -23.87 9.80 19.90
N GLU A 5 -24.26 9.89 18.63
CA GLU A 5 -25.69 9.95 18.27
C GLU A 5 -26.39 8.70 18.83
N LEU A 6 -27.28 8.94 19.76
CA LEU A 6 -28.17 7.91 20.36
C LEU A 6 -29.23 7.54 19.33
N SER A 7 -28.89 6.66 18.39
CA SER A 7 -29.92 6.01 17.56
C SER A 7 -30.57 4.88 18.35
N LEU A 8 -31.85 4.64 18.09
CA LEU A 8 -32.60 3.51 18.69
C LEU A 8 -31.91 2.15 18.45
N GLU A 9 -31.19 2.00 17.35
CA GLU A 9 -30.42 0.79 17.03
C GLU A 9 -29.17 0.64 17.89
N ASN A 10 -28.44 1.73 18.17
CA ASN A 10 -27.29 1.74 19.09
C ASN A 10 -27.73 1.42 20.53
N PHE A 11 -28.93 1.87 20.94
CA PHE A 11 -29.47 1.57 22.26
C PHE A 11 -29.90 0.09 22.38
N LYS A 12 -30.56 -0.47 21.36
CA LYS A 12 -30.95 -1.88 21.30
C LYS A 12 -29.71 -2.80 21.31
N SER A 13 -28.68 -2.50 20.53
CA SER A 13 -27.46 -3.33 20.46
C SER A 13 -26.66 -3.30 21.76
N ARG A 14 -26.68 -2.18 22.51
CA ARG A 14 -26.08 -2.10 23.86
C ARG A 14 -26.81 -2.95 24.87
N ILE A 15 -28.16 -2.97 24.89
CA ILE A 15 -28.98 -3.77 25.82
C ILE A 15 -28.85 -5.24 25.50
N LEU A 16 -28.83 -5.64 24.23
CA LEU A 16 -28.74 -7.02 23.79
C LEU A 16 -27.31 -7.61 23.84
N GLY A 17 -26.32 -6.82 24.26
CA GLY A 17 -24.93 -7.25 24.33
C GLY A 17 -24.28 -7.51 22.95
N THR A 18 -24.96 -7.14 21.86
CA THR A 18 -24.50 -7.29 20.48
C THR A 18 -23.69 -6.08 19.98
N HIS A 19 -23.32 -5.18 20.90
CA HIS A 19 -22.51 -4.00 20.55
C HIS A 19 -21.11 -4.45 20.15
N GLN A 20 -20.93 -4.83 18.88
CA GLN A 20 -19.58 -4.89 18.33
C GLN A 20 -18.99 -3.47 18.40
N ARG A 21 -17.92 -3.30 19.19
CA ARG A 21 -17.17 -2.03 19.22
C ARG A 21 -16.84 -1.67 17.78
N GLU A 22 -17.29 -0.49 17.33
CA GLU A 22 -16.91 0.02 16.01
C GLU A 22 -15.39 0.03 15.88
N ARG A 23 -14.90 -0.86 15.02
CA ARG A 23 -13.47 -0.93 14.75
C ARG A 23 -13.13 0.06 13.66
N MET A 24 -12.15 0.90 13.93
CA MET A 24 -11.67 1.93 13.00
C MET A 24 -10.52 1.37 12.17
N ILE A 25 -10.43 1.78 10.88
CA ILE A 25 -9.47 1.21 9.94
C ILE A 25 -8.02 1.63 10.21
N ILE A 26 -7.79 2.88 10.65
CA ILE A 26 -6.44 3.40 10.84
C ILE A 26 -5.67 2.67 11.94
N PRO A 27 -6.23 2.44 13.17
CA PRO A 27 -5.57 1.66 14.19
C PRO A 27 -5.25 0.22 13.77
N ILE A 28 -6.13 -0.41 12.99
CA ILE A 28 -5.89 -1.77 12.48
C ILE A 28 -4.70 -1.77 11.54
N TYR A 29 -4.65 -0.81 10.62
CA TYR A 29 -3.55 -0.68 9.68
C TYR A 29 -2.24 -0.35 10.40
N GLN A 30 -2.28 0.54 11.39
CA GLN A 30 -1.11 0.91 12.19
C GLN A 30 -0.55 -0.33 12.92
N ASN A 31 -1.41 -1.07 13.61
CA ASN A 31 -1.00 -2.31 14.31
C ASN A 31 -0.35 -3.34 13.35
N HIS A 32 -0.86 -3.46 12.12
CA HIS A 32 -0.22 -4.29 11.10
C HIS A 32 1.19 -3.78 10.75
N ASN A 33 1.37 -2.47 10.60
CA ASN A 33 2.67 -1.88 10.28
C ASN A 33 3.66 -2.05 11.44
N ASP A 34 3.19 -1.89 12.68
CA ASP A 34 4.00 -2.08 13.88
C ASP A 34 4.52 -3.52 13.98
N LYS A 35 3.66 -4.52 13.69
CA LYS A 35 4.06 -5.93 13.62
C LYS A 35 5.09 -6.22 12.51
N ILE A 36 4.99 -5.55 11.36
CA ILE A 36 6.01 -5.67 10.31
C ILE A 36 7.32 -5.03 10.77
N ASP A 37 7.25 -3.87 11.46
CA ASP A 37 8.44 -3.15 11.95
C ASP A 37 9.27 -4.03 12.90
N GLU A 38 8.61 -4.73 13.81
CA GLU A 38 9.25 -5.70 14.73
C GLU A 38 9.94 -6.87 14.00
N LEU A 39 9.49 -7.20 12.79
CA LEU A 39 10.01 -8.32 12.00
C LEU A 39 10.94 -7.88 10.85
N VAL A 40 11.30 -6.59 10.78
CA VAL A 40 12.28 -6.11 9.79
C VAL A 40 13.65 -6.75 10.04
N GLY A 41 14.23 -7.31 8.98
CA GLY A 41 15.45 -8.11 9.06
C GLY A 41 15.24 -9.58 9.42
N ASN A 42 14.03 -9.94 9.86
CA ASN A 42 13.63 -11.32 10.17
C ASN A 42 12.33 -11.68 9.42
N GLY A 43 12.43 -11.83 8.11
CA GLY A 43 11.30 -12.19 7.24
C GLY A 43 10.68 -11.01 6.47
N TYR A 44 10.88 -9.77 6.91
CA TYR A 44 10.45 -8.58 6.17
C TYR A 44 11.62 -7.66 5.84
N ALA A 45 11.68 -7.19 4.60
CA ALA A 45 12.61 -6.14 4.20
C ALA A 45 12.09 -4.76 4.63
N TYR A 46 13.00 -3.85 5.00
CA TYR A 46 12.66 -2.46 5.35
C TYR A 46 11.81 -1.76 4.27
N GLY A 47 12.13 -1.95 2.99
CA GLY A 47 11.35 -1.40 1.90
C GLY A 47 9.90 -1.90 1.81
N THR A 48 9.58 -3.05 2.42
CA THR A 48 8.20 -3.53 2.54
C THR A 48 7.43 -2.71 3.57
N LEU A 49 8.01 -2.48 4.73
CA LEU A 49 7.45 -1.61 5.77
C LEU A 49 7.17 -0.20 5.25
N GLU A 50 8.15 0.41 4.59
CA GLU A 50 8.01 1.76 4.01
C GLU A 50 6.81 1.85 3.05
N ARG A 51 6.62 0.84 2.20
CA ARG A 51 5.48 0.81 1.27
C ARG A 51 4.14 0.75 1.99
N PHE A 52 4.04 0.03 3.11
CA PHE A 52 2.84 -0.01 3.94
C PHE A 52 2.62 1.28 4.71
N LYS A 53 3.68 1.91 5.26
CA LYS A 53 3.61 3.24 5.90
C LYS A 53 3.10 4.31 4.92
N ILE A 54 3.62 4.34 3.70
CA ILE A 54 3.17 5.26 2.64
C ILE A 54 1.71 4.97 2.25
N SER A 55 1.33 3.70 2.12
CA SER A 55 -0.04 3.31 1.79
C SER A 55 -1.03 3.74 2.88
N LEU A 56 -0.69 3.58 4.15
CA LEU A 56 -1.48 4.09 5.28
C LEU A 56 -1.66 5.60 5.22
N LYS A 57 -0.56 6.35 4.98
CA LYS A 57 -0.61 7.80 4.82
C LYS A 57 -1.59 8.23 3.72
N HIS A 58 -1.54 7.58 2.57
CA HIS A 58 -2.48 7.87 1.47
C HIS A 58 -3.93 7.55 1.84
N LEU A 59 -4.17 6.50 2.60
CA LEU A 59 -5.51 6.15 3.08
C LEU A 59 -6.04 7.22 4.05
N GLN A 60 -5.21 7.68 5.01
CA GLN A 60 -5.57 8.76 5.93
C GLN A 60 -5.92 10.05 5.20
N GLU A 61 -5.07 10.45 4.25
CA GLU A 61 -5.29 11.63 3.43
C GLU A 61 -6.55 11.53 2.57
N PHE A 62 -6.86 10.34 2.03
CA PHE A 62 -8.10 10.08 1.29
C PHE A 62 -9.34 10.19 2.19
N ILE A 63 -9.32 9.58 3.38
CA ILE A 63 -10.43 9.65 4.32
C ILE A 63 -10.71 11.10 4.73
N LEU A 64 -9.66 11.85 5.01
CA LEU A 64 -9.80 13.27 5.32
C LEU A 64 -10.35 14.08 4.13
N TRP A 65 -9.80 13.85 2.93
CA TRP A 65 -10.21 14.54 1.71
C TRP A 65 -11.68 14.28 1.32
N LYS A 66 -12.11 13.01 1.42
CA LYS A 66 -13.43 12.59 0.93
C LYS A 66 -14.52 12.79 1.98
N TYR A 67 -14.25 12.44 3.23
CA TYR A 67 -15.24 12.34 4.30
C TYR A 67 -15.07 13.42 5.38
N ASN A 68 -14.00 14.20 5.32
CA ASN A 68 -13.66 15.22 6.30
C ASN A 68 -13.62 14.71 7.75
N VAL A 69 -13.17 13.47 7.92
CA VAL A 69 -12.97 12.81 9.22
C VAL A 69 -11.55 12.24 9.31
N ALA A 70 -11.06 12.03 10.53
CA ALA A 70 -9.72 11.50 10.74
C ALA A 70 -9.62 9.98 10.50
N ASP A 71 -10.73 9.26 10.66
CA ASP A 71 -10.80 7.81 10.53
C ASP A 71 -12.23 7.36 10.21
N ILE A 72 -12.40 6.11 9.76
CA ILE A 72 -13.69 5.55 9.39
C ILE A 72 -13.84 4.13 9.93
N SER A 73 -15.08 3.77 10.34
CA SER A 73 -15.39 2.41 10.74
C SER A 73 -15.25 1.43 9.57
N ILE A 74 -14.68 0.25 9.84
CA ILE A 74 -14.52 -0.80 8.81
C ILE A 74 -15.85 -1.21 8.20
N ASN A 75 -16.96 -1.14 8.95
CA ASN A 75 -18.30 -1.46 8.47
C ASN A 75 -18.85 -0.46 7.43
N LYS A 76 -18.24 0.74 7.34
CA LYS A 76 -18.59 1.76 6.32
C LYS A 76 -17.75 1.64 5.05
N ILE A 77 -16.83 0.68 5.01
CA ILE A 77 -15.98 0.43 3.84
C ILE A 77 -16.71 -0.52 2.90
N ASP A 78 -17.12 0.00 1.77
CA ASP A 78 -17.80 -0.73 0.70
C ASP A 78 -16.96 -0.74 -0.60
N TYR A 79 -17.52 -1.31 -1.65
CA TYR A 79 -16.86 -1.32 -2.97
C TYR A 79 -16.66 0.07 -3.54
N ALA A 80 -17.57 1.00 -3.28
CA ALA A 80 -17.44 2.39 -3.72
C ALA A 80 -16.24 3.06 -3.05
N PHE A 81 -16.04 2.84 -1.74
CA PHE A 81 -14.86 3.32 -1.03
C PHE A 81 -13.55 2.85 -1.71
N VAL A 82 -13.47 1.58 -2.09
CA VAL A 82 -12.25 1.00 -2.71
C VAL A 82 -11.96 1.64 -4.07
N THR A 83 -12.98 1.81 -4.91
CA THR A 83 -12.83 2.43 -6.24
C THR A 83 -12.52 3.90 -6.17
N GLU A 84 -13.11 4.63 -5.22
CA GLU A 84 -12.84 6.04 -5.00
C GLU A 84 -11.45 6.28 -4.40
N PHE A 85 -10.95 5.37 -3.57
CA PHE A 85 -9.58 5.42 -3.09
C PHE A 85 -8.59 5.28 -4.27
N GLU A 86 -8.81 4.33 -5.20
CA GLU A 86 -8.00 4.26 -6.42
C GLU A 86 -8.10 5.54 -7.24
N PHE A 87 -9.32 6.06 -7.44
CA PHE A 87 -9.54 7.31 -8.17
C PHE A 87 -8.76 8.47 -7.54
N TYR A 88 -8.82 8.63 -6.21
CA TYR A 88 -8.06 9.62 -5.46
C TYR A 88 -6.55 9.49 -5.69
N LEU A 89 -6.02 8.27 -5.59
CA LEU A 89 -4.59 8.02 -5.82
C LEU A 89 -4.15 8.45 -7.22
N ARG A 90 -4.99 8.24 -8.22
CA ARG A 90 -4.67 8.57 -9.63
C ARG A 90 -4.93 10.05 -9.95
N SER A 91 -6.03 10.61 -9.49
CA SER A 91 -6.48 11.97 -9.85
C SER A 91 -5.84 13.05 -8.98
N VAL A 92 -5.81 12.87 -7.65
CA VAL A 92 -5.31 13.86 -6.69
C VAL A 92 -3.82 13.64 -6.42
N LYS A 93 -3.41 12.41 -6.10
CA LYS A 93 -2.01 12.09 -5.81
C LYS A 93 -1.14 11.89 -7.06
N LYS A 94 -1.75 11.90 -8.26
CA LYS A 94 -1.06 11.74 -9.54
C LYS A 94 -0.21 10.47 -9.64
N CYS A 95 -0.58 9.42 -8.88
CA CYS A 95 0.06 8.12 -8.99
C CYS A 95 -0.19 7.52 -10.37
N ASN A 96 0.82 6.86 -10.94
CA ASN A 96 0.61 6.04 -12.13
C ASN A 96 -0.28 4.82 -11.78
N ASN A 97 -0.86 4.19 -12.82
CA ASN A 97 -1.76 3.05 -12.66
C ASN A 97 -1.19 1.96 -11.73
N ASN A 98 0.04 1.52 -11.99
CA ASN A 98 0.63 0.39 -11.25
C ASN A 98 0.90 0.74 -9.79
N THR A 99 1.26 1.98 -9.50
CA THR A 99 1.46 2.48 -8.14
C THR A 99 0.13 2.55 -7.38
N ALA A 100 -0.92 3.10 -7.98
CA ALA A 100 -2.25 3.15 -7.38
C ALA A 100 -2.76 1.74 -7.06
N VAL A 101 -2.69 0.82 -8.02
CA VAL A 101 -3.07 -0.59 -7.83
C VAL A 101 -2.28 -1.25 -6.68
N LYS A 102 -0.97 -0.96 -6.55
CA LYS A 102 -0.16 -1.50 -5.44
C LYS A 102 -0.65 -0.99 -4.08
N TYR A 103 -1.00 0.30 -3.95
CA TYR A 103 -1.54 0.84 -2.71
C TYR A 103 -2.91 0.24 -2.36
N VAL A 104 -3.79 0.07 -3.35
CA VAL A 104 -5.07 -0.62 -3.12
C VAL A 104 -4.86 -2.09 -2.72
N ARG A 105 -3.86 -2.79 -3.29
CA ARG A 105 -3.50 -4.15 -2.87
C ARG A 105 -2.98 -4.21 -1.43
N ASN A 106 -2.22 -3.23 -0.98
CA ASN A 106 -1.81 -3.12 0.41
C ASN A 106 -3.02 -2.92 1.33
N PHE A 107 -3.93 -2.01 0.97
CA PHE A 107 -5.20 -1.82 1.69
C PHE A 107 -6.04 -3.11 1.72
N ARG A 108 -6.16 -3.82 0.59
CA ARG A 108 -6.86 -5.12 0.52
C ARG A 108 -6.28 -6.15 1.49
N LYS A 109 -4.97 -6.13 1.76
CA LYS A 109 -4.35 -7.01 2.75
C LYS A 109 -4.89 -6.72 4.17
N ILE A 110 -5.09 -5.45 4.51
CA ILE A 110 -5.68 -5.05 5.80
C ILE A 110 -7.14 -5.48 5.89
N ILE A 111 -7.91 -5.29 4.82
CA ILE A 111 -9.30 -5.78 4.75
C ILE A 111 -9.35 -7.31 4.93
N LYS A 112 -8.40 -8.05 4.34
CA LYS A 112 -8.30 -9.50 4.55
C LYS A 112 -8.08 -9.84 6.02
N ILE A 113 -7.23 -9.11 6.73
CA ILE A 113 -7.03 -9.31 8.18
C ILE A 113 -8.34 -9.08 8.94
N CYS A 114 -9.14 -8.08 8.55
CA CYS A 114 -10.44 -7.83 9.17
C CYS A 114 -11.43 -8.98 8.93
N LEU A 115 -11.41 -9.57 7.73
CA LEU A 115 -12.23 -10.74 7.40
C LEU A 115 -11.78 -12.00 8.14
N ASP A 116 -10.47 -12.26 8.14
CA ASP A 116 -9.89 -13.45 8.79
C ASP A 116 -10.09 -13.45 10.34
N ASN A 117 -10.38 -12.28 10.92
CA ASN A 117 -10.72 -12.13 12.34
C ASN A 117 -12.23 -11.96 12.59
N ASP A 118 -13.09 -12.21 11.62
CA ASP A 118 -14.54 -12.06 11.70
C ASP A 118 -15.00 -10.65 12.14
N TRP A 119 -14.22 -9.62 11.75
CA TRP A 119 -14.58 -8.23 12.01
C TRP A 119 -15.40 -7.61 10.89
N LEU A 120 -15.44 -8.26 9.74
CA LEU A 120 -16.22 -7.90 8.56
C LEU A 120 -16.93 -9.15 8.02
N ASP A 121 -18.22 -9.03 7.74
CA ASP A 121 -19.03 -10.13 7.17
C ASP A 121 -18.84 -10.27 5.66
N LYS A 122 -18.56 -9.16 4.98
CA LYS A 122 -18.46 -9.10 3.51
C LYS A 122 -17.13 -8.45 3.09
N ASN A 123 -16.54 -8.97 2.02
CA ASN A 123 -15.33 -8.43 1.45
C ASN A 123 -15.64 -7.25 0.49
N PRO A 124 -15.37 -5.99 0.88
CA PRO A 124 -15.60 -4.84 0.01
C PRO A 124 -14.70 -4.83 -1.24
N CYS A 125 -13.57 -5.56 -1.19
CA CYS A 125 -12.63 -5.67 -2.31
C CYS A 125 -12.91 -6.84 -3.25
N SER A 126 -14.00 -7.61 -3.06
CA SER A 126 -14.26 -8.86 -3.83
C SER A 126 -14.34 -8.62 -5.34
N ARG A 127 -14.93 -7.52 -5.76
CA ARG A 127 -15.11 -7.15 -7.18
C ARG A 127 -13.95 -6.30 -7.74
N TYR A 128 -12.98 -5.93 -6.91
CA TYR A 128 -11.88 -5.07 -7.35
C TYR A 128 -10.81 -5.87 -8.09
N GLU A 129 -10.68 -5.64 -9.38
CA GLU A 129 -9.75 -6.36 -10.26
C GLU A 129 -8.42 -5.67 -10.51
N GLY A 130 -8.14 -4.52 -9.98
CA GLY A 130 -6.90 -3.76 -10.07
C GLY A 130 -5.88 -4.23 -11.12
N LYS A 131 -6.11 -3.93 -12.41
CA LYS A 131 -5.26 -4.40 -13.52
C LYS A 131 -3.97 -3.58 -13.57
N MET A 132 -2.84 -4.26 -13.47
CA MET A 132 -1.54 -3.64 -13.71
C MET A 132 -1.28 -3.55 -15.21
N LYS A 133 -0.75 -2.40 -15.66
CA LYS A 133 -0.28 -2.24 -17.02
C LYS A 133 1.09 -2.87 -17.15
N GLU A 134 1.32 -3.57 -18.21
CA GLU A 134 2.64 -4.02 -18.59
C GLU A 134 3.54 -2.80 -18.84
N VAL A 135 4.76 -2.88 -18.36
CA VAL A 135 5.74 -1.81 -18.54
C VAL A 135 6.85 -2.39 -19.40
N GLU A 136 6.87 -1.99 -20.64
CA GLU A 136 8.04 -2.21 -21.49
C GLU A 136 9.21 -1.45 -20.91
N ARG A 137 10.34 -2.12 -20.80
CA ARG A 137 11.59 -1.53 -20.35
C ARG A 137 12.58 -1.60 -21.49
N ASP A 138 13.13 -0.45 -21.80
CA ASP A 138 14.24 -0.40 -22.73
C ASP A 138 15.43 -1.17 -22.17
N PHE A 139 16.16 -1.81 -23.03
CA PHE A 139 17.42 -2.49 -22.72
C PHE A 139 18.55 -1.87 -23.54
N LEU A 140 19.74 -1.93 -23.02
CA LEU A 140 20.91 -1.41 -23.71
C LEU A 140 21.24 -2.30 -24.94
N THR A 141 21.49 -1.65 -26.04
CA THR A 141 22.11 -2.32 -27.20
C THR A 141 23.56 -2.68 -26.89
N GLU A 142 24.12 -3.61 -27.66
CA GLU A 142 25.52 -3.98 -27.51
C GLU A 142 26.48 -2.80 -27.70
N GLU A 143 26.17 -1.91 -28.65
CA GLU A 143 26.94 -0.69 -28.86
C GLU A 143 26.89 0.28 -27.66
N GLU A 144 25.73 0.43 -27.03
CA GLU A 144 25.57 1.25 -25.82
C GLU A 144 26.31 0.65 -24.64
N LEU A 145 26.23 -0.68 -24.48
CA LEU A 145 26.97 -1.40 -23.45
C LEU A 145 28.48 -1.24 -23.64
N ASN A 146 28.98 -1.37 -24.87
CA ASN A 146 30.39 -1.18 -25.21
C ASN A 146 30.84 0.28 -24.97
N ARG A 147 29.99 1.25 -25.22
CA ARG A 147 30.28 2.66 -24.87
C ARG A 147 30.46 2.86 -23.38
N ILE A 148 29.59 2.24 -22.56
CA ILE A 148 29.70 2.27 -21.10
C ILE A 148 30.97 1.54 -20.65
N TYR A 149 31.25 0.38 -21.20
CA TYR A 149 32.45 -0.40 -20.87
C TYR A 149 33.73 0.38 -21.06
N ASN A 150 33.87 1.06 -22.20
CA ASN A 150 35.07 1.84 -22.54
C ASN A 150 35.13 3.22 -21.85
N LYS A 151 34.02 3.64 -21.16
CA LYS A 151 34.00 4.93 -20.50
C LYS A 151 34.85 4.92 -19.24
N ARG A 152 35.79 5.88 -19.16
CA ARG A 152 36.51 6.17 -17.92
C ARG A 152 35.92 7.39 -17.25
N PHE A 153 35.64 7.25 -15.97
CA PHE A 153 35.15 8.35 -15.14
C PHE A 153 36.31 8.88 -14.30
N SER A 154 36.26 10.16 -13.96
CA SER A 154 37.23 10.80 -13.06
C SER A 154 37.13 10.34 -11.63
N SER A 155 35.96 9.80 -11.24
CA SER A 155 35.70 9.26 -9.89
C SER A 155 35.90 7.74 -9.87
N GLU A 156 36.74 7.24 -8.96
CA GLU A 156 36.95 5.79 -8.74
C GLU A 156 35.66 5.07 -8.39
N ARG A 157 34.80 5.72 -7.56
CA ARG A 157 33.48 5.17 -7.20
C ARG A 157 32.60 4.90 -8.43
N LEU A 158 32.58 5.81 -9.40
CA LEU A 158 31.80 5.63 -10.63
C LEU A 158 32.39 4.53 -11.52
N ASN A 159 33.73 4.39 -11.58
CA ASN A 159 34.35 3.29 -12.28
C ASN A 159 33.98 1.95 -11.66
N LEU A 160 34.03 1.82 -10.33
CA LEU A 160 33.60 0.61 -9.62
C LEU A 160 32.11 0.25 -9.90
N VAL A 161 31.21 1.24 -9.83
CA VAL A 161 29.78 1.01 -10.14
C VAL A 161 29.61 0.56 -11.59
N LYS A 162 30.34 1.18 -12.53
CA LYS A 162 30.36 0.76 -13.94
C LYS A 162 30.81 -0.69 -14.08
N ASP A 163 31.91 -1.07 -13.45
CA ASP A 163 32.47 -2.40 -13.57
C ASP A 163 31.51 -3.48 -12.99
N ILE A 164 30.87 -3.21 -11.85
CA ILE A 164 29.83 -4.07 -11.29
C ILE A 164 28.63 -4.18 -12.23
N PHE A 165 28.18 -3.06 -12.81
CA PHE A 165 27.08 -3.05 -13.77
C PHE A 165 27.40 -3.88 -15.02
N ILE A 166 28.57 -3.69 -15.61
CA ILE A 166 29.05 -4.46 -16.76
C ILE A 166 29.15 -5.96 -16.43
N PHE A 167 29.72 -6.30 -15.26
CA PHE A 167 29.78 -7.67 -14.80
C PHE A 167 28.37 -8.28 -14.70
N SER A 168 27.40 -7.55 -14.13
CA SER A 168 26.01 -8.01 -14.03
C SER A 168 25.36 -8.21 -15.40
N CYS A 169 25.65 -7.34 -16.38
CA CYS A 169 25.13 -7.50 -17.75
C CYS A 169 25.63 -8.77 -18.42
N TYR A 170 26.90 -9.15 -18.24
CA TYR A 170 27.47 -10.33 -18.87
C TYR A 170 27.16 -11.63 -18.12
N THR A 171 26.95 -11.58 -16.82
CA THR A 171 26.72 -12.79 -16.00
C THR A 171 25.25 -13.05 -15.72
N GLY A 172 24.37 -12.06 -15.90
CA GLY A 172 22.96 -12.14 -15.51
C GLY A 172 22.74 -12.13 -13.99
N LEU A 173 23.79 -11.92 -13.20
CA LEU A 173 23.68 -11.87 -11.74
C LEU A 173 23.06 -10.54 -11.30
N ALA A 174 22.10 -10.61 -10.38
CA ALA A 174 21.55 -9.41 -9.74
C ALA A 174 22.57 -8.81 -8.77
N TYR A 175 22.58 -7.48 -8.72
CA TYR A 175 23.38 -6.73 -7.74
C TYR A 175 22.83 -6.91 -6.32
#